data_81f7d01acec18d809f0a10ac72594e85
#
_entry.id   81f7d01acec18d809f0a10ac72594e85
#
_cell.length_a   1.000
_cell.length_b   1.000
_cell.length_c   1.000
_cell.angle_alpha   90.00
_cell.angle_beta   90.00
_cell.angle_gamma   90.00
#
_symmetry.space_group_name_H-M   'P 1'
#
loop_
_entity.id
_entity.type
_entity.pdbx_description
1 polymer ?
#
loop_
_entity_poly.entity_id
_entity_poly.type
_entity_poly.pdbx_seq_one_letter_code
_entity_poly.pdbx_strand_id
1 'polypeptide(L)'
;ELAKNPIHIAGSLISKLNDYEWDNGNKYFPKTSFQISSVKSDEVASNMIPRSIDVVFNLRFSSELTQDDIKNNFKNIISKFNCEYEIDWNCSAEPFITNEGRLTKVLQEAIKETVNINSNLSTTGGTSDARFISQHAKETVEFGPLNKTAHKINENINLQNLTDLEKIYYKVLDKILL
;
A
#
# COMPACT_ATOMS: atom_id res chain seq x y z
N GLU A 1 -8.35 -25.46 -36.20
CA GLU A 1 -7.48 -24.52 -35.51
C GLU A 1 -8.23 -23.96 -34.29
N LEU A 2 -7.77 -24.20 -33.07
CA LEU A 2 -8.51 -23.86 -31.87
C LEU A 2 -8.37 -22.38 -31.60
N ALA A 3 -9.50 -21.67 -31.44
CA ALA A 3 -9.53 -20.28 -31.06
C ALA A 3 -8.84 -20.09 -29.67
N LYS A 4 -8.06 -19.03 -29.54
CA LYS A 4 -7.47 -18.66 -28.24
C LYS A 4 -8.58 -18.14 -27.31
N ASN A 5 -8.70 -18.73 -26.14
CA ASN A 5 -9.68 -18.28 -25.14
C ASN A 5 -8.98 -17.35 -24.14
N PRO A 6 -9.32 -16.05 -24.10
CA PRO A 6 -8.68 -15.09 -23.20
C PRO A 6 -8.94 -15.42 -21.70
N ILE A 7 -10.08 -16.06 -21.38
CA ILE A 7 -10.36 -16.49 -20.00
C ILE A 7 -9.33 -17.55 -19.53
N HIS A 8 -9.03 -18.53 -20.36
CA HIS A 8 -8.06 -19.57 -20.02
C HIS A 8 -6.65 -19.00 -19.87
N ILE A 9 -6.29 -18.07 -20.77
CA ILE A 9 -4.97 -17.40 -20.72
C ILE A 9 -4.88 -16.55 -19.43
N ALA A 10 -5.90 -15.74 -19.15
CA ALA A 10 -5.94 -14.90 -17.96
C ALA A 10 -5.93 -15.73 -16.67
N GLY A 11 -6.67 -16.83 -16.62
CA GLY A 11 -6.64 -17.73 -15.44
C GLY A 11 -5.25 -18.26 -15.15
N SER A 12 -4.52 -18.69 -16.18
CA SER A 12 -3.15 -19.16 -16.06
C SER A 12 -2.16 -18.04 -15.70
N LEU A 13 -2.33 -16.85 -16.26
CA LEU A 13 -1.53 -15.67 -15.94
C LEU A 13 -1.76 -15.20 -14.50
N ILE A 14 -3.02 -15.12 -14.06
CA ILE A 14 -3.40 -14.75 -12.71
C ILE A 14 -2.76 -15.70 -11.68
N SER A 15 -2.86 -17.03 -11.92
CA SER A 15 -2.18 -18.01 -11.07
C SER A 15 -0.68 -17.73 -10.97
N LYS A 16 -0.04 -17.49 -12.12
CA LYS A 16 1.40 -17.22 -12.17
C LYS A 16 1.81 -15.94 -11.45
N LEU A 17 1.01 -14.88 -11.56
CA LEU A 17 1.25 -13.60 -10.87
C LEU A 17 1.01 -13.71 -9.35
N ASN A 18 0.01 -14.51 -8.95
CA ASN A 18 -0.29 -14.75 -7.54
C ASN A 18 0.82 -15.56 -6.84
N ASP A 19 1.41 -16.52 -7.56
CA ASP A 19 2.45 -17.39 -7.04
C ASP A 19 3.86 -16.76 -7.18
N TYR A 20 3.96 -15.60 -7.85
CA TYR A 20 5.24 -14.93 -8.04
C TYR A 20 5.71 -14.25 -6.75
N GLU A 21 6.92 -14.57 -6.33
CA GLU A 21 7.58 -13.93 -5.21
C GLU A 21 8.17 -12.60 -5.67
N TRP A 22 7.45 -11.50 -5.42
CA TRP A 22 7.84 -10.16 -5.86
C TRP A 22 9.10 -9.67 -5.16
N ASP A 23 9.17 -9.85 -3.84
CA ASP A 23 10.32 -9.62 -2.96
C ASP A 23 10.11 -10.35 -1.62
N ASN A 24 11.09 -10.26 -0.74
CA ASN A 24 11.01 -10.84 0.61
C ASN A 24 10.69 -9.81 1.70
N GLY A 25 10.45 -8.54 1.30
CA GLY A 25 10.36 -7.45 2.26
C GLY A 25 11.68 -7.20 2.98
N ASN A 26 11.61 -6.41 4.04
CA ASN A 26 12.78 -6.13 4.87
C ASN A 26 12.39 -5.87 6.33
N LYS A 27 13.32 -5.37 7.14
CA LYS A 27 13.07 -5.04 8.56
C LYS A 27 11.86 -4.11 8.77
N TYR A 28 11.57 -3.25 7.79
CA TYR A 28 10.58 -2.18 7.90
C TYR A 28 9.29 -2.46 7.13
N PHE A 29 9.37 -3.22 6.04
CA PHE A 29 8.24 -3.49 5.17
C PHE A 29 7.99 -5.00 5.04
N PRO A 30 6.73 -5.44 5.09
CA PRO A 30 6.38 -6.79 4.69
C PRO A 30 6.70 -6.99 3.21
N LYS A 31 6.75 -8.23 2.78
CA LYS A 31 6.90 -8.57 1.36
C LYS A 31 5.78 -7.97 0.52
N THR A 32 6.10 -7.61 -0.70
CA THR A 32 5.15 -7.10 -1.68
C THR A 32 4.00 -8.09 -1.89
N SER A 33 2.79 -7.58 -1.85
CA SER A 33 1.56 -8.37 -2.06
C SER A 33 0.89 -7.98 -3.38
N PHE A 34 0.42 -8.99 -4.10
CA PHE A 34 -0.36 -8.86 -5.32
C PHE A 34 -1.78 -9.35 -5.07
N GLN A 35 -2.79 -8.57 -5.50
CA GLN A 35 -4.20 -8.89 -5.31
C GLN A 35 -5.00 -8.58 -6.57
N ILE A 36 -5.85 -9.50 -7.00
CA ILE A 36 -6.85 -9.26 -8.03
C ILE A 36 -8.10 -8.68 -7.36
N SER A 37 -8.57 -7.55 -7.85
CA SER A 37 -9.79 -6.91 -7.34
C SER A 37 -11.00 -7.05 -8.25
N SER A 38 -10.81 -7.31 -9.53
CA SER A 38 -11.90 -7.55 -10.48
C SER A 38 -11.43 -8.37 -11.67
N VAL A 39 -12.32 -9.23 -12.17
CA VAL A 39 -12.16 -9.95 -13.43
C VAL A 39 -13.50 -9.87 -14.16
N LYS A 40 -13.47 -9.34 -15.40
CA LYS A 40 -14.68 -9.19 -16.21
C LYS A 40 -14.41 -9.60 -17.65
N SER A 41 -15.33 -10.26 -18.29
CA SER A 41 -15.32 -10.54 -19.72
C SER A 41 -16.55 -9.95 -20.39
N ASP A 42 -16.54 -9.87 -21.71
CA ASP A 42 -17.74 -9.55 -22.47
C ASP A 42 -18.85 -10.57 -22.18
N GLU A 43 -20.10 -10.07 -22.14
CA GLU A 43 -21.28 -10.95 -22.08
C GLU A 43 -21.48 -11.63 -23.42
N VAL A 44 -21.32 -12.94 -23.43
CA VAL A 44 -21.49 -13.78 -24.63
C VAL A 44 -22.38 -14.98 -24.30
N ALA A 45 -22.94 -15.59 -25.33
CA ALA A 45 -23.72 -16.83 -25.15
C ALA A 45 -22.80 -17.94 -24.59
N SER A 46 -23.38 -18.88 -23.85
CA SER A 46 -22.64 -19.91 -23.10
C SER A 46 -21.72 -20.82 -23.96
N ASN A 47 -21.94 -20.85 -25.26
CA ASN A 47 -21.17 -21.61 -26.25
C ASN A 47 -20.18 -20.73 -27.05
N MET A 48 -19.97 -19.46 -26.65
CA MET A 48 -19.07 -18.52 -27.31
C MET A 48 -17.86 -18.20 -26.44
N ILE A 49 -16.74 -17.97 -27.08
CA ILE A 49 -15.53 -17.47 -26.45
C ILE A 49 -15.57 -15.93 -26.48
N PRO A 50 -15.40 -15.23 -25.36
CA PRO A 50 -15.37 -13.77 -25.35
C PRO A 50 -14.16 -13.24 -26.12
N ARG A 51 -14.28 -12.01 -26.60
CA ARG A 51 -13.19 -11.34 -27.34
C ARG A 51 -12.05 -10.95 -26.42
N SER A 52 -12.36 -10.48 -25.21
CA SER A 52 -11.39 -9.97 -24.25
C SER A 52 -11.78 -10.29 -22.81
N ILE A 53 -10.87 -10.05 -21.91
CA ILE A 53 -11.06 -10.11 -20.47
C ILE A 53 -10.31 -8.96 -19.81
N ASP A 54 -11.00 -8.23 -18.94
CA ASP A 54 -10.42 -7.17 -18.13
C ASP A 54 -10.07 -7.70 -16.75
N VAL A 55 -8.84 -7.45 -16.33
CA VAL A 55 -8.34 -7.85 -15.00
C VAL A 55 -7.83 -6.62 -14.28
N VAL A 56 -8.45 -6.30 -13.14
CA VAL A 56 -7.98 -5.22 -12.27
C VAL A 56 -7.21 -5.83 -11.11
N PHE A 57 -6.00 -5.32 -10.89
CA PHE A 57 -5.12 -5.80 -9.83
C PHE A 57 -4.53 -4.63 -9.04
N ASN A 58 -4.03 -4.95 -7.86
CA ASN A 58 -3.36 -4.01 -6.97
C ASN A 58 -2.09 -4.65 -6.40
N LEU A 59 -1.03 -3.86 -6.31
CA LEU A 59 0.19 -4.23 -5.58
C LEU A 59 0.40 -3.26 -4.42
N ARG A 60 0.73 -3.84 -3.26
CA ARG A 60 1.32 -3.09 -2.14
C ARG A 60 2.75 -3.54 -2.03
N PHE A 61 3.67 -2.68 -2.42
CA PHE A 61 5.07 -3.05 -2.55
C PHE A 61 5.95 -2.45 -1.46
N SER A 62 7.01 -3.16 -1.16
CA SER A 62 8.04 -2.76 -0.20
C SER A 62 9.04 -1.80 -0.84
N SER A 63 9.94 -1.26 -0.04
CA SER A 63 11.06 -0.44 -0.53
C SER A 63 12.15 -1.25 -1.26
N GLU A 64 12.00 -2.56 -1.39
CA GLU A 64 12.91 -3.43 -2.15
C GLU A 64 12.66 -3.39 -3.66
N LEU A 65 11.52 -2.85 -4.08
CA LEU A 65 11.13 -2.72 -5.48
C LEU A 65 10.80 -1.28 -5.83
N THR A 66 11.16 -0.90 -7.04
CA THR A 66 10.68 0.30 -7.70
C THR A 66 9.46 -0.01 -8.58
N GLN A 67 8.74 1.02 -9.02
CA GLN A 67 7.69 0.86 -10.02
C GLN A 67 8.20 0.19 -11.30
N ASP A 68 9.40 0.54 -11.73
CA ASP A 68 9.98 0.00 -12.96
C ASP A 68 10.35 -1.47 -12.79
N ASP A 69 10.82 -1.89 -11.62
CA ASP A 69 11.05 -3.31 -11.32
C ASP A 69 9.74 -4.10 -11.40
N ILE A 70 8.66 -3.58 -10.82
CA ILE A 70 7.34 -4.20 -10.87
C ILE A 70 6.86 -4.34 -12.33
N LYS A 71 6.92 -3.26 -13.11
CA LYS A 71 6.53 -3.26 -14.53
C LYS A 71 7.34 -4.25 -15.36
N ASN A 72 8.66 -4.29 -15.13
CA ASN A 72 9.57 -5.20 -15.83
C ASN A 72 9.30 -6.67 -15.46
N ASN A 73 9.11 -6.97 -14.18
CA ASN A 73 8.76 -8.31 -13.71
C ASN A 73 7.42 -8.76 -14.30
N PHE A 74 6.41 -7.89 -14.28
CA PHE A 74 5.12 -8.17 -14.89
C PHE A 74 5.25 -8.46 -16.39
N LYS A 75 5.98 -7.61 -17.13
CA LYS A 75 6.25 -7.79 -18.55
C LYS A 75 6.96 -9.11 -18.84
N ASN A 76 7.95 -9.47 -18.02
CA ASN A 76 8.66 -10.74 -18.14
C ASN A 76 7.76 -11.95 -17.89
N ILE A 77 6.80 -11.83 -17.00
CA ILE A 77 5.84 -12.91 -16.74
C ILE A 77 4.87 -13.05 -17.92
N ILE A 78 4.22 -11.95 -18.34
CA ILE A 78 3.19 -11.98 -19.38
C ILE A 78 3.77 -12.35 -20.76
N SER A 79 5.03 -12.02 -21.04
CA SER A 79 5.70 -12.38 -22.30
C SER A 79 5.78 -13.89 -22.56
N LYS A 80 5.60 -14.71 -21.52
CA LYS A 80 5.55 -16.18 -21.63
C LYS A 80 4.20 -16.70 -22.12
N PHE A 81 3.20 -15.83 -22.21
CA PHE A 81 1.86 -16.15 -22.68
C PHE A 81 1.67 -15.61 -24.09
N ASN A 82 1.15 -16.45 -24.97
CA ASN A 82 0.89 -16.06 -26.37
C ASN A 82 -0.44 -15.28 -26.45
N CYS A 83 -0.47 -14.03 -25.98
CA CYS A 83 -1.62 -13.15 -25.99
C CYS A 83 -1.23 -11.72 -26.35
N GLU A 84 -2.17 -10.99 -26.90
CA GLU A 84 -2.13 -9.54 -26.99
C GLU A 84 -2.68 -8.95 -25.69
N TYR A 85 -2.10 -7.87 -25.21
CA TYR A 85 -2.55 -7.20 -23.99
C TYR A 85 -2.27 -5.71 -24.01
N GLU A 86 -3.08 -4.98 -23.31
CA GLU A 86 -2.86 -3.59 -22.93
C GLU A 86 -2.83 -3.51 -21.40
N ILE A 87 -2.05 -2.60 -20.85
CA ILE A 87 -1.94 -2.42 -19.41
C ILE A 87 -1.78 -0.96 -19.05
N ASP A 88 -2.67 -0.49 -18.19
CA ASP A 88 -2.60 0.84 -17.59
C ASP A 88 -2.04 0.76 -16.17
N TRP A 89 -1.02 1.58 -15.92
CA TRP A 89 -0.37 1.65 -14.62
C TRP A 89 -0.72 2.95 -13.91
N ASN A 90 -1.19 2.82 -12.68
CA ASN A 90 -1.38 3.96 -11.79
C ASN A 90 -0.67 3.69 -10.45
N CYS A 91 0.36 4.49 -10.15
CA CYS A 91 1.00 4.44 -8.83
C CYS A 91 0.46 5.58 -7.97
N SER A 92 -0.25 5.23 -6.92
CA SER A 92 -0.78 6.19 -5.96
C SER A 92 0.28 6.72 -4.99
N ALA A 93 1.31 5.92 -4.69
CA ALA A 93 2.40 6.30 -3.80
C ALA A 93 3.58 5.34 -3.90
N GLU A 94 4.79 5.87 -3.67
CA GLU A 94 5.99 5.10 -3.38
C GLU A 94 6.06 4.80 -1.87
N PRO A 95 6.61 3.64 -1.47
CA PRO A 95 6.91 3.40 -0.08
C PRO A 95 7.97 4.39 0.42
N PHE A 96 7.79 4.90 1.63
CA PHE A 96 8.78 5.76 2.26
C PHE A 96 9.08 5.32 3.67
N ILE A 97 10.26 5.68 4.17
CA ILE A 97 10.66 5.47 5.55
C ILE A 97 11.38 6.71 6.07
N THR A 98 11.03 7.12 7.28
CA THR A 98 11.75 8.13 8.04
C THR A 98 12.68 7.43 9.02
N ASN A 99 13.97 7.73 8.93
CA ASN A 99 14.93 7.28 9.93
C ASN A 99 14.68 7.98 11.27
N GLU A 100 15.12 7.34 12.35
CA GLU A 100 15.07 7.95 13.67
C GLU A 100 15.84 9.27 13.70
N GLY A 101 15.16 10.34 14.08
CA GLY A 101 15.70 11.69 14.09
C GLY A 101 15.11 12.55 15.22
N ARG A 102 15.19 13.87 15.06
CA ARG A 102 14.68 14.81 16.06
C ARG A 102 13.15 14.70 16.20
N LEU A 103 12.43 14.66 15.08
CA LEU A 103 10.97 14.62 15.10
C LEU A 103 10.43 13.34 15.74
N THR A 104 10.99 12.18 15.37
CA THR A 104 10.56 10.90 15.95
C THR A 104 10.82 10.82 17.45
N LYS A 105 11.98 11.30 17.92
CA LYS A 105 12.33 11.33 19.35
C LYS A 105 11.41 12.26 20.14
N VAL A 106 11.23 13.48 19.66
CA VAL A 106 10.35 14.47 20.30
C VAL A 106 8.92 13.97 20.40
N LEU A 107 8.41 13.31 19.35
CA LEU A 107 7.08 12.72 19.37
C LEU A 107 6.98 11.59 20.39
N GLN A 108 7.94 10.67 20.43
CA GLN A 108 7.96 9.58 21.41
C GLN A 108 8.01 10.10 22.86
N GLU A 109 8.82 11.13 23.12
CA GLU A 109 8.86 11.81 24.42
C GLU A 109 7.52 12.45 24.78
N ALA A 110 6.92 13.21 23.86
CA ALA A 110 5.63 13.87 24.09
C ALA A 110 4.51 12.85 24.38
N ILE A 111 4.49 11.72 23.69
CA ILE A 111 3.56 10.61 23.96
C ILE A 111 3.80 10.05 25.38
N LYS A 112 5.06 9.75 25.71
CA LYS A 112 5.43 9.21 27.01
C LYS A 112 5.05 10.14 28.16
N GLU A 113 5.32 11.43 28.01
CA GLU A 113 4.98 12.46 29.01
C GLU A 113 3.48 12.69 29.17
N THR A 114 2.68 12.46 28.12
CA THR A 114 1.24 12.76 28.15
C THR A 114 0.41 11.58 28.61
N VAL A 115 0.70 10.39 28.07
CA VAL A 115 -0.13 9.19 28.30
C VAL A 115 0.64 8.01 28.91
N ASN A 116 1.91 8.22 29.25
CA ASN A 116 2.80 7.21 29.85
C ASN A 116 2.94 5.92 29.02
N ILE A 117 2.90 6.02 27.69
CA ILE A 117 3.07 4.91 26.75
C ILE A 117 4.42 5.04 26.06
N ASN A 118 5.17 3.94 25.94
CA ASN A 118 6.32 3.85 25.06
C ASN A 118 5.81 3.49 23.65
N SER A 119 5.91 4.42 22.72
CA SER A 119 5.49 4.19 21.34
C SER A 119 6.59 3.54 20.52
N ASN A 120 6.20 2.74 19.53
CA ASN A 120 7.11 2.12 18.59
C ASN A 120 6.95 2.78 17.22
N LEU A 121 8.07 2.93 16.50
CA LEU A 121 8.05 3.32 15.09
C LEU A 121 7.68 2.10 14.24
N SER A 122 6.80 2.30 13.27
CA SER A 122 6.26 1.25 12.42
C SER A 122 5.95 1.81 11.03
N THR A 123 6.02 0.98 10.04
CA THR A 123 5.55 1.26 8.67
C THR A 123 4.19 0.62 8.40
N THR A 124 3.55 0.06 9.43
CA THR A 124 2.20 -0.51 9.33
C THR A 124 1.15 0.58 9.48
N GLY A 125 0.13 0.55 8.66
CA GLY A 125 -0.97 1.51 8.73
C GLY A 125 -1.57 1.85 7.39
N GLY A 126 -2.42 2.86 7.38
CA GLY A 126 -3.00 3.41 6.15
C GLY A 126 -2.03 4.34 5.43
N THR A 127 -2.31 4.61 4.19
CA THR A 127 -1.60 5.61 3.40
C THR A 127 -2.23 6.98 3.65
N SER A 128 -1.41 8.01 3.86
CA SER A 128 -1.84 9.40 4.05
C SER A 128 -1.11 10.35 3.08
N ASP A 129 -1.33 11.66 3.24
CA ASP A 129 -0.61 12.69 2.49
C ASP A 129 0.89 12.78 2.87
N ALA A 130 1.31 12.11 3.94
CA ALA A 130 2.72 11.96 4.30
C ALA A 130 3.57 11.38 3.16
N ARG A 131 2.99 10.55 2.31
CA ARG A 131 3.63 10.01 1.08
C ARG A 131 4.14 11.09 0.12
N PHE A 132 3.47 12.25 0.05
CA PHE A 132 3.89 13.38 -0.76
C PHE A 132 4.90 14.26 -0.03
N ILE A 133 4.67 14.48 1.27
CA ILE A 133 5.51 15.32 2.12
C ILE A 133 6.89 14.67 2.30
N SER A 134 6.97 13.36 2.44
CA SER A 134 8.21 12.61 2.65
C SER A 134 9.24 12.81 1.53
N GLN A 135 8.82 13.16 0.33
CA GLN A 135 9.71 13.45 -0.79
C GLN A 135 10.45 14.80 -0.64
N HIS A 136 9.97 15.68 0.23
CA HIS A 136 10.47 17.05 0.40
C HIS A 136 10.95 17.35 1.81
N ALA A 137 10.55 16.57 2.80
CA ALA A 137 10.92 16.74 4.20
C ALA A 137 11.98 15.71 4.64
N LYS A 138 12.91 16.13 5.49
CA LYS A 138 13.93 15.23 6.05
C LYS A 138 13.35 14.15 6.96
N GLU A 139 12.29 14.48 7.68
CA GLU A 139 11.56 13.58 8.57
C GLU A 139 10.07 13.80 8.38
N THR A 140 9.34 12.71 8.21
CA THR A 140 7.87 12.71 8.08
C THR A 140 7.33 11.58 8.95
N VAL A 141 6.42 11.89 9.86
CA VAL A 141 5.81 10.92 10.77
C VAL A 141 4.31 11.03 10.69
N GLU A 142 3.65 9.90 10.56
CA GLU A 142 2.21 9.80 10.71
C GLU A 142 1.88 9.48 12.17
N PHE A 143 1.08 10.33 12.78
CA PHE A 143 0.60 10.14 14.13
C PHE A 143 -0.81 10.73 14.25
N GLY A 144 -1.73 9.97 14.82
CA GLY A 144 -3.12 10.38 14.93
C GLY A 144 -3.95 9.51 15.86
N PRO A 145 -5.27 9.57 15.75
CA PRO A 145 -6.18 8.79 16.56
C PRO A 145 -6.04 7.29 16.30
N LEU A 146 -6.47 6.49 17.30
CA LEU A 146 -6.53 5.03 17.14
C LEU A 146 -7.50 4.64 16.03
N ASN A 147 -7.05 3.83 15.09
CA ASN A 147 -7.80 3.44 13.91
C ASN A 147 -8.66 2.18 14.05
N LYS A 148 -8.98 1.75 15.28
CA LYS A 148 -9.74 0.51 15.54
C LYS A 148 -11.07 0.43 14.80
N THR A 149 -11.71 1.57 14.61
CA THR A 149 -13.03 1.68 13.95
C THR A 149 -12.97 2.38 12.60
N ALA A 150 -11.77 2.75 12.12
CA ALA A 150 -11.59 3.39 10.82
C ALA A 150 -12.21 2.54 9.69
N HIS A 151 -12.97 3.19 8.82
CA HIS A 151 -13.68 2.57 7.69
C HIS A 151 -14.75 1.53 8.08
N LYS A 152 -15.21 1.52 9.35
CA LYS A 152 -16.27 0.63 9.83
C LYS A 152 -17.58 1.39 10.02
N ILE A 153 -18.68 0.64 9.99
CA ILE A 153 -20.00 1.17 10.42
C ILE A 153 -19.86 1.61 11.88
N ASN A 154 -20.37 2.82 12.20
CA ASN A 154 -20.22 3.47 13.50
C ASN A 154 -18.76 3.83 13.87
N GLU A 155 -17.99 4.29 12.89
CA GLU A 155 -16.68 4.87 13.15
C GLU A 155 -16.74 5.92 14.27
N ASN A 156 -15.87 5.78 15.25
CA ASN A 156 -15.88 6.64 16.44
C ASN A 156 -14.50 6.80 17.05
N ILE A 157 -14.34 7.81 17.90
CA ILE A 157 -13.15 8.08 18.68
C ILE A 157 -13.52 8.33 20.13
N ASN A 158 -12.67 7.93 21.06
CA ASN A 158 -12.79 8.31 22.46
C ASN A 158 -12.37 9.78 22.63
N LEU A 159 -13.22 10.60 23.29
CA LEU A 159 -12.95 12.03 23.50
C LEU A 159 -11.68 12.28 24.33
N GLN A 160 -11.36 11.41 25.29
CA GLN A 160 -10.10 11.53 26.04
C GLN A 160 -8.89 11.39 25.13
N ASN A 161 -8.93 10.44 24.18
CA ASN A 161 -7.84 10.26 23.21
C ASN A 161 -7.65 11.51 22.32
N LEU A 162 -8.74 12.22 22.00
CA LEU A 162 -8.67 13.46 21.23
C LEU A 162 -8.00 14.57 22.03
N THR A 163 -8.37 14.71 23.32
CA THR A 163 -7.74 15.67 24.24
C THR A 163 -6.25 15.37 24.46
N ASP A 164 -5.90 14.09 24.59
CA ASP A 164 -4.49 13.69 24.77
C ASP A 164 -3.69 13.91 23.48
N LEU A 165 -4.29 13.68 22.31
CA LEU A 165 -3.68 13.96 21.01
C LEU A 165 -3.36 15.46 20.85
N GLU A 166 -4.28 16.36 21.21
CA GLU A 166 -4.05 17.81 21.21
C GLU A 166 -2.83 18.18 22.07
N LYS A 167 -2.76 17.65 23.31
CA LYS A 167 -1.63 17.91 24.21
C LYS A 167 -0.30 17.40 23.65
N ILE A 168 -0.31 16.24 23.00
CA ILE A 168 0.88 15.67 22.39
C ILE A 168 1.36 16.57 21.26
N TYR A 169 0.47 16.99 20.35
CA TYR A 169 0.83 17.90 19.26
C TYR A 169 1.38 19.24 19.79
N TYR A 170 0.75 19.81 20.80
CA TYR A 170 1.24 21.05 21.41
C TYR A 170 2.67 20.89 21.93
N LYS A 171 2.94 19.81 22.70
CA LYS A 171 4.30 19.54 23.21
C LYS A 171 5.31 19.31 22.08
N VAL A 172 4.92 18.64 21.02
CA VAL A 172 5.80 18.42 19.85
C VAL A 172 6.16 19.75 19.20
N LEU A 173 5.17 20.63 18.98
CA LEU A 173 5.40 21.96 18.40
C LEU A 173 6.30 22.81 19.28
N ASP A 174 6.04 22.84 20.59
CA ASP A 174 6.84 23.55 21.57
C ASP A 174 8.30 23.10 21.56
N LYS A 175 8.56 21.79 21.60
CA LYS A 175 9.92 21.20 21.60
C LYS A 175 10.65 21.34 20.26
N ILE A 176 9.95 21.52 19.15
CA ILE A 176 10.58 21.63 17.82
C ILE A 176 10.84 23.07 17.43
N LEU A 177 9.92 23.99 17.79
CA LEU A 177 9.94 25.38 17.32
C LEU A 177 10.59 26.34 18.32
N LEU A 178 10.61 26.00 19.60
CA LEU A 178 11.24 26.81 20.68
C LEU A 178 12.52 26.14 21.16
#